data_bcbc2a401fca7ad3dea4eb2dcf3549d1
#
_entry.id   bcbc2a401fca7ad3dea4eb2dcf3549d1
#
_cell.length_a   1.000
_cell.length_b   1.000
_cell.length_c   1.000
_cell.angle_alpha   90.00
_cell.angle_beta   90.00
_cell.angle_gamma   90.00
#
_symmetry.space_group_name_H-M   'P 1'
#
loop_
_entity.id
_entity.type
_entity.pdbx_description
1 polymer ?
#
loop_
_entity_poly.entity_id
_entity_poly.type
_entity_poly.pdbx_seq_one_letter_code
_entity_poly.pdbx_strand_id
1 'polypeptide(L)'
;MQSKVEICGVNTASLTVIPASEMTDLLRQAHDGNAAAREKLIRGNLRLVLSVIQRFHGRSESVDDLFQVGCIGLIKSIDNFNCDLNVRFSTYAVPMIIGEIRRYLRDNSAIRVSRSMRDTAYRALQAKEAFIREHQREPTITELAKALDMKKEDVVFALDAISDPVSLYEPVWGEEGDALCVMDQVGDTKNTDEHWLNQIALKEAISSLSEREKRIVHMRFFEGRTQMEVASAIHISQAQVSRLEKGALARIRKQI
;
A
#
# COMPACT_ATOMS: atom_id res chain seq x y z
N MET A 1 -34.12 -5.27 21.98
CA MET A 1 -33.70 -6.30 21.02
C MET A 1 -32.18 -6.28 20.94
N GLN A 2 -31.49 -7.31 21.43
CA GLN A 2 -30.06 -7.43 21.25
C GLN A 2 -29.81 -7.79 19.78
N SER A 3 -29.22 -6.89 19.03
CA SER A 3 -28.79 -7.17 17.66
C SER A 3 -27.77 -8.31 17.70
N LYS A 4 -28.11 -9.47 17.13
CA LYS A 4 -27.16 -10.55 16.89
C LYS A 4 -26.08 -10.02 15.96
N VAL A 5 -24.93 -9.70 16.50
CA VAL A 5 -23.73 -9.43 15.67
C VAL A 5 -23.00 -10.75 15.55
N GLU A 6 -22.99 -11.31 14.35
CA GLU A 6 -22.21 -12.49 14.01
C GLU A 6 -20.91 -12.03 13.36
N ILE A 7 -19.78 -12.45 13.92
CA ILE A 7 -18.44 -12.13 13.42
C ILE A 7 -17.74 -13.46 13.11
N CYS A 8 -17.32 -13.68 11.88
CA CYS A 8 -16.68 -14.91 11.41
C CYS A 8 -17.44 -16.20 11.79
N GLY A 9 -18.77 -16.20 11.73
CA GLY A 9 -19.60 -17.35 12.14
C GLY A 9 -19.71 -17.55 13.66
N VAL A 10 -19.15 -16.64 14.46
CA VAL A 10 -19.23 -16.67 15.92
C VAL A 10 -20.34 -15.73 16.40
N ASN A 11 -21.33 -16.31 17.12
CA ASN A 11 -22.37 -15.50 17.75
C ASN A 11 -21.81 -14.81 19.00
N THR A 12 -21.61 -13.48 18.91
CA THR A 12 -21.02 -12.69 19.97
C THR A 12 -21.88 -12.57 21.24
N ALA A 13 -23.19 -12.84 21.13
CA ALA A 13 -24.12 -12.81 22.26
C ALA A 13 -24.03 -14.05 23.17
N SER A 14 -23.52 -15.18 22.65
CA SER A 14 -23.45 -16.45 23.37
C SER A 14 -22.05 -16.85 23.85
N LEU A 15 -21.12 -15.89 23.86
CA LEU A 15 -19.72 -16.13 24.26
C LEU A 15 -19.65 -16.45 25.78
N THR A 16 -19.11 -17.61 26.09
CA THR A 16 -18.82 -18.04 27.47
C THR A 16 -17.62 -17.29 28.03
N VAL A 17 -17.62 -17.06 29.32
CA VAL A 17 -16.50 -16.45 30.06
C VAL A 17 -15.98 -17.45 31.07
N ILE A 18 -14.66 -17.64 31.11
CA ILE A 18 -14.02 -18.53 32.10
C ILE A 18 -13.82 -17.77 33.41
N PRO A 19 -14.24 -18.32 34.56
CA PRO A 19 -13.94 -17.74 35.85
C PRO A 19 -12.41 -17.64 36.10
N ALA A 20 -11.99 -16.61 36.80
CA ALA A 20 -10.56 -16.41 37.09
C ALA A 20 -9.94 -17.58 37.90
N SER A 21 -10.74 -18.26 38.71
CA SER A 21 -10.35 -19.46 39.49
C SER A 21 -9.96 -20.65 38.60
N GLU A 22 -10.66 -20.85 37.48
CA GLU A 22 -10.38 -21.96 36.56
C GLU A 22 -9.29 -21.65 35.54
N MET A 23 -9.00 -20.40 35.33
CA MET A 23 -8.13 -19.94 34.24
C MET A 23 -6.72 -20.55 34.36
N THR A 24 -6.11 -20.49 35.54
CA THR A 24 -4.74 -20.95 35.77
C THR A 24 -4.62 -22.49 35.61
N ASP A 25 -5.62 -23.23 36.10
CA ASP A 25 -5.62 -24.70 35.98
C ASP A 25 -5.80 -25.13 34.53
N LEU A 26 -6.66 -24.47 33.77
CA LEU A 26 -6.82 -24.73 32.35
C LEU A 26 -5.56 -24.39 31.56
N LEU A 27 -4.85 -23.31 31.91
CA LEU A 27 -3.58 -22.93 31.27
C LEU A 27 -2.51 -23.98 31.49
N ARG A 28 -2.38 -24.51 32.73
CA ARG A 28 -1.45 -25.62 33.01
C ARG A 28 -1.78 -26.87 32.21
N GLN A 29 -3.07 -27.27 32.20
CA GLN A 29 -3.52 -28.42 31.40
C GLN A 29 -3.25 -28.25 29.90
N ALA A 30 -3.44 -27.04 29.37
CA ALA A 30 -3.15 -26.77 27.98
C ALA A 30 -1.65 -26.86 27.66
N HIS A 31 -0.77 -26.41 28.57
CA HIS A 31 0.67 -26.57 28.45
C HIS A 31 1.12 -28.03 28.56
N ASP A 32 0.41 -28.85 29.33
CA ASP A 32 0.63 -30.30 29.45
C ASP A 32 0.12 -31.06 28.20
N GLY A 33 -0.39 -30.35 27.17
CA GLY A 33 -0.82 -30.93 25.90
C GLY A 33 -2.31 -31.28 25.82
N ASN A 34 -3.13 -30.86 26.77
CA ASN A 34 -4.58 -31.11 26.75
C ASN A 34 -5.26 -30.19 25.72
N ALA A 35 -5.59 -30.73 24.54
CA ALA A 35 -6.24 -30.00 23.45
C ALA A 35 -7.63 -29.47 23.83
N ALA A 36 -8.39 -30.21 24.65
CA ALA A 36 -9.72 -29.79 25.09
C ALA A 36 -9.65 -28.57 26.03
N ALA A 37 -8.66 -28.53 26.94
CA ALA A 37 -8.42 -27.37 27.79
C ALA A 37 -8.01 -26.15 26.97
N ARG A 38 -7.12 -26.31 25.96
CA ARG A 38 -6.70 -25.27 25.05
C ARG A 38 -7.88 -24.71 24.24
N GLU A 39 -8.74 -25.54 23.70
CA GLU A 39 -9.94 -25.12 22.99
C GLU A 39 -10.92 -24.36 23.90
N LYS A 40 -11.13 -24.84 25.12
CA LYS A 40 -11.96 -24.16 26.14
C LYS A 40 -11.41 -22.78 26.44
N LEU A 41 -10.08 -22.63 26.59
CA LEU A 41 -9.41 -21.35 26.82
C LEU A 41 -9.60 -20.36 25.66
N ILE A 42 -9.45 -20.84 24.43
CA ILE A 42 -9.64 -19.99 23.24
C ILE A 42 -11.08 -19.48 23.20
N ARG A 43 -12.07 -20.39 23.26
CA ARG A 43 -13.50 -20.03 23.21
C ARG A 43 -13.92 -19.09 24.33
N GLY A 44 -13.43 -19.33 25.55
CA GLY A 44 -13.79 -18.56 26.74
C GLY A 44 -13.14 -17.18 26.81
N ASN A 45 -12.16 -16.89 25.94
CA ASN A 45 -11.48 -15.59 25.89
C ASN A 45 -11.78 -14.79 24.61
N LEU A 46 -12.66 -15.26 23.71
CA LEU A 46 -13.03 -14.51 22.49
C LEU A 46 -13.63 -13.14 22.81
N ARG A 47 -14.36 -13.00 23.91
CA ARG A 47 -14.89 -11.73 24.39
C ARG A 47 -13.78 -10.70 24.69
N LEU A 48 -12.62 -11.17 25.15
CA LEU A 48 -11.44 -10.31 25.36
C LEU A 48 -10.93 -9.75 24.02
N VAL A 49 -10.86 -10.59 22.97
CA VAL A 49 -10.48 -10.19 21.62
C VAL A 49 -11.43 -9.10 21.12
N LEU A 50 -12.75 -9.30 21.24
CA LEU A 50 -13.76 -8.32 20.84
C LEU A 50 -13.57 -6.96 21.53
N SER A 51 -13.29 -6.97 22.84
CA SER A 51 -13.05 -5.72 23.60
C SER A 51 -11.82 -4.97 23.13
N VAL A 52 -10.80 -5.69 22.64
CA VAL A 52 -9.59 -5.08 22.08
C VAL A 52 -9.85 -4.47 20.72
N ILE A 53 -10.60 -5.17 19.85
CA ILE A 53 -10.88 -4.72 18.48
C ILE A 53 -11.67 -3.41 18.47
N GLN A 54 -12.56 -3.19 19.44
CA GLN A 54 -13.31 -1.95 19.59
C GLN A 54 -12.42 -0.70 19.61
N ARG A 55 -11.14 -0.83 20.04
CA ARG A 55 -10.18 0.28 20.03
C ARG A 55 -9.62 0.60 18.65
N PHE A 56 -9.90 -0.24 17.65
CA PHE A 56 -9.45 -0.09 16.26
C PHE A 56 -10.58 0.28 15.31
N HIS A 57 -11.76 0.68 15.82
CA HIS A 57 -12.86 1.18 14.99
C HIS A 57 -12.45 2.43 14.21
N GLY A 58 -13.02 2.57 13.00
CA GLY A 58 -12.78 3.73 12.12
C GLY A 58 -11.59 3.57 11.18
N ARG A 59 -11.03 2.36 11.05
CA ARG A 59 -10.05 2.03 10.01
C ARG A 59 -10.73 1.31 8.85
N SER A 60 -10.12 1.35 7.67
CA SER A 60 -10.65 0.74 6.44
C SER A 60 -10.73 -0.80 6.46
N GLU A 61 -10.15 -1.42 7.47
CA GLU A 61 -10.07 -2.88 7.58
C GLU A 61 -11.36 -3.51 8.08
N SER A 62 -11.66 -4.71 7.58
CA SER A 62 -12.80 -5.50 8.02
C SER A 62 -12.70 -5.89 9.50
N VAL A 63 -13.80 -5.76 10.23
CA VAL A 63 -13.91 -6.22 11.64
C VAL A 63 -13.64 -7.72 11.74
N ASP A 64 -14.04 -8.49 10.73
CA ASP A 64 -13.80 -9.94 10.67
C ASP A 64 -12.32 -10.28 10.59
N ASP A 65 -11.56 -9.55 9.77
CA ASP A 65 -10.10 -9.74 9.64
C ASP A 65 -9.38 -9.37 10.94
N LEU A 66 -9.75 -8.24 11.54
CA LEU A 66 -9.21 -7.83 12.84
C LEU A 66 -9.50 -8.87 13.94
N PHE A 67 -10.69 -9.49 13.90
CA PHE A 67 -11.06 -10.54 14.84
C PHE A 67 -10.20 -11.80 14.65
N GLN A 68 -10.03 -12.26 13.42
CA GLN A 68 -9.19 -13.42 13.13
C GLN A 68 -7.74 -13.19 13.57
N VAL A 69 -7.17 -12.03 13.24
CA VAL A 69 -5.81 -11.66 13.67
C VAL A 69 -5.70 -11.53 15.18
N GLY A 70 -6.72 -10.96 15.82
CA GLY A 70 -6.82 -10.89 17.28
C GLY A 70 -6.86 -12.27 17.92
N CYS A 71 -7.58 -13.23 17.32
CA CYS A 71 -7.60 -14.62 17.77
C CYS A 71 -6.23 -15.30 17.64
N ILE A 72 -5.44 -14.99 16.57
CA ILE A 72 -4.04 -15.47 16.48
C ILE A 72 -3.21 -14.93 17.66
N GLY A 73 -3.37 -13.64 18.00
CA GLY A 73 -2.70 -13.05 19.16
C GLY A 73 -3.11 -13.71 20.48
N LEU A 74 -4.40 -14.04 20.65
CA LEU A 74 -4.91 -14.78 21.79
C LEU A 74 -4.30 -16.19 21.87
N ILE A 75 -4.27 -16.93 20.77
CA ILE A 75 -3.69 -18.28 20.72
C ILE A 75 -2.21 -18.22 21.13
N LYS A 76 -1.42 -17.31 20.54
CA LYS A 76 -0.03 -17.11 20.91
C LYS A 76 0.14 -16.76 22.40
N SER A 77 -0.80 -15.99 22.96
CA SER A 77 -0.75 -15.64 24.38
C SER A 77 -1.04 -16.84 25.29
N ILE A 78 -1.94 -17.75 24.90
CA ILE A 78 -2.22 -18.99 25.63
C ILE A 78 -0.99 -19.90 25.61
N ASP A 79 -0.40 -20.09 24.43
CA ASP A 79 0.72 -21.02 24.24
C ASP A 79 2.01 -20.54 24.94
N ASN A 80 2.20 -19.22 25.13
CA ASN A 80 3.43 -18.63 25.69
C ASN A 80 3.25 -18.05 27.10
N PHE A 81 2.08 -18.19 27.74
CA PHE A 81 1.85 -17.63 29.07
C PHE A 81 2.62 -18.43 30.13
N ASN A 82 3.40 -17.74 30.96
CA ASN A 82 4.02 -18.39 32.11
C ASN A 82 3.08 -18.33 33.33
N CYS A 83 2.60 -19.50 33.76
CA CYS A 83 1.69 -19.66 34.90
C CYS A 83 2.33 -19.34 36.26
N ASP A 84 3.67 -19.31 36.35
CA ASP A 84 4.41 -19.06 37.59
C ASP A 84 4.49 -17.56 37.92
N LEU A 85 4.21 -16.70 36.94
CA LEU A 85 4.13 -15.28 37.14
C LEU A 85 2.81 -14.91 37.83
N ASN A 86 2.87 -14.17 38.93
CA ASN A 86 1.68 -13.73 39.66
C ASN A 86 0.97 -12.55 38.95
N VAL A 87 0.60 -12.75 37.67
CA VAL A 87 -0.11 -11.78 36.84
C VAL A 87 -1.37 -12.42 36.24
N ARG A 88 -2.40 -11.61 36.02
CA ARG A 88 -3.62 -12.11 35.37
C ARG A 88 -3.34 -12.39 33.89
N PHE A 89 -3.88 -13.48 33.34
CA PHE A 89 -3.76 -13.84 31.94
C PHE A 89 -4.14 -12.67 31.00
N SER A 90 -5.22 -11.95 31.28
CA SER A 90 -5.66 -10.81 30.48
C SER A 90 -4.62 -9.69 30.38
N THR A 91 -3.83 -9.47 31.43
CA THR A 91 -2.75 -8.47 31.45
C THR A 91 -1.64 -8.80 30.45
N TYR A 92 -1.37 -10.09 30.22
CA TYR A 92 -0.43 -10.58 29.23
C TYR A 92 -1.05 -10.68 27.83
N ALA A 93 -2.29 -11.17 27.72
CA ALA A 93 -2.95 -11.44 26.46
C ALA A 93 -3.30 -10.14 25.69
N VAL A 94 -3.77 -9.08 26.38
CA VAL A 94 -4.17 -7.82 25.71
C VAL A 94 -3.03 -7.17 24.91
N PRO A 95 -1.82 -6.98 25.44
CA PRO A 95 -0.69 -6.49 24.66
C PRO A 95 -0.32 -7.39 23.48
N MET A 96 -0.40 -8.70 23.63
CA MET A 96 -0.13 -9.66 22.55
C MET A 96 -1.14 -9.53 21.41
N ILE A 97 -2.44 -9.48 21.73
CA ILE A 97 -3.52 -9.27 20.77
C ILE A 97 -3.32 -7.93 20.04
N ILE A 98 -3.08 -6.84 20.78
CA ILE A 98 -2.83 -5.52 20.19
C ILE A 98 -1.59 -5.55 19.28
N GLY A 99 -0.54 -6.26 19.70
CA GLY A 99 0.69 -6.41 18.93
C GLY A 99 0.48 -7.08 17.57
N GLU A 100 -0.29 -8.17 17.53
CA GLU A 100 -0.61 -8.88 16.28
C GLU A 100 -1.52 -8.02 15.38
N ILE A 101 -2.54 -7.35 15.93
CA ILE A 101 -3.39 -6.44 15.15
C ILE A 101 -2.57 -5.28 14.56
N ARG A 102 -1.72 -4.64 15.36
CA ARG A 102 -0.85 -3.55 14.86
C ARG A 102 0.13 -4.03 13.79
N ARG A 103 0.64 -5.26 13.93
CA ARG A 103 1.51 -5.87 12.93
C ARG A 103 0.75 -6.08 11.62
N TYR A 104 -0.43 -6.69 11.69
CA TYR A 104 -1.29 -6.90 10.53
C TYR A 104 -1.61 -5.59 9.81
N LEU A 105 -2.10 -4.57 10.54
CA LEU A 105 -2.42 -3.26 9.98
C LEU A 105 -1.21 -2.58 9.29
N ARG A 106 -0.01 -2.80 9.82
CA ARG A 106 1.21 -2.29 9.21
C ARG A 106 1.58 -3.04 7.93
N ASP A 107 1.45 -4.37 7.96
CA ASP A 107 1.93 -5.23 6.88
C ASP A 107 0.89 -5.31 5.73
N ASN A 108 -0.40 -5.03 6.03
CA ASN A 108 -1.52 -5.03 5.07
C ASN A 108 -1.83 -3.64 4.47
N SER A 109 -1.07 -2.60 4.80
CA SER A 109 -1.29 -1.29 4.19
C SER A 109 -0.95 -1.31 2.69
N ALA A 110 -1.77 -0.66 1.84
CA ALA A 110 -1.61 -0.60 0.39
C ALA A 110 -0.22 -0.09 -0.04
N ILE A 111 0.35 0.83 0.72
CA ILE A 111 1.70 1.35 0.53
C ILE A 111 2.57 0.94 1.71
N ARG A 112 3.71 0.28 1.41
CA ARG A 112 4.68 -0.11 2.44
C ARG A 112 5.52 1.07 2.88
N VAL A 113 5.26 1.56 4.10
CA VAL A 113 6.03 2.64 4.74
C VAL A 113 7.02 2.07 5.75
N SER A 114 8.27 2.57 5.77
CA SER A 114 9.29 2.15 6.72
C SER A 114 8.87 2.47 8.17
N ARG A 115 9.40 1.71 9.15
CA ARG A 115 9.09 1.95 10.57
C ARG A 115 9.50 3.33 11.02
N SER A 116 10.73 3.74 10.69
CA SER A 116 11.26 5.06 11.07
C SER A 116 10.41 6.21 10.54
N MET A 117 9.95 6.10 9.29
CA MET A 117 9.08 7.12 8.69
C MET A 117 7.72 7.19 9.36
N ARG A 118 7.13 6.03 9.67
CA ARG A 118 5.85 5.93 10.38
C ARG A 118 5.95 6.49 11.81
N ASP A 119 7.06 6.20 12.51
CA ASP A 119 7.32 6.74 13.84
C ASP A 119 7.50 8.27 13.80
N THR A 120 8.20 8.79 12.79
CA THR A 120 8.34 10.24 12.55
C THR A 120 6.97 10.87 12.30
N ALA A 121 6.16 10.29 11.42
CA ALA A 121 4.83 10.78 11.12
C ALA A 121 3.92 10.77 12.38
N TYR A 122 3.97 9.70 13.17
CA TYR A 122 3.21 9.63 14.42
C TYR A 122 3.63 10.73 15.43
N ARG A 123 4.94 10.97 15.59
CA ARG A 123 5.44 12.07 16.40
C ARG A 123 4.99 13.43 15.88
N ALA A 124 4.96 13.61 14.55
CA ALA A 124 4.49 14.83 13.91
C ALA A 124 2.99 15.08 14.17
N LEU A 125 2.15 14.04 14.08
CA LEU A 125 0.74 14.14 14.41
C LEU A 125 0.52 14.46 15.91
N GLN A 126 1.26 13.84 16.81
CA GLN A 126 1.17 14.15 18.24
C GLN A 126 1.58 15.61 18.52
N ALA A 127 2.66 16.08 17.89
CA ALA A 127 3.11 17.46 18.03
C ALA A 127 2.07 18.45 17.45
N LYS A 128 1.43 18.10 16.31
CA LYS A 128 0.32 18.87 15.74
C LYS A 128 -0.84 18.99 16.73
N GLU A 129 -1.27 17.88 17.30
CA GLU A 129 -2.37 17.88 18.27
C GLU A 129 -2.04 18.67 19.54
N ALA A 130 -0.83 18.54 20.07
CA ALA A 130 -0.38 19.30 21.24
C ALA A 130 -0.38 20.79 20.95
N PHE A 131 0.15 21.20 19.79
CA PHE A 131 0.19 22.60 19.36
C PHE A 131 -1.22 23.19 19.20
N ILE A 132 -2.15 22.44 18.60
CA ILE A 132 -3.55 22.90 18.45
C ILE A 132 -4.22 23.11 19.80
N ARG A 133 -3.96 22.22 20.79
CA ARG A 133 -4.52 22.37 22.13
C ARG A 133 -4.01 23.63 22.84
N GLU A 134 -2.73 23.98 22.64
CA GLU A 134 -2.09 25.11 23.29
C GLU A 134 -2.40 26.44 22.61
N HIS A 135 -2.36 26.47 21.27
CA HIS A 135 -2.43 27.71 20.50
C HIS A 135 -3.76 27.94 19.78
N GLN A 136 -4.71 26.97 19.85
CA GLN A 136 -6.05 27.04 19.20
C GLN A 136 -5.99 27.30 17.68
N ARG A 137 -4.87 26.96 17.02
CA ARG A 137 -4.67 27.06 15.58
C ARG A 137 -3.81 25.89 15.08
N GLU A 138 -3.86 25.62 13.78
CA GLU A 138 -2.97 24.63 13.17
C GLU A 138 -1.53 25.14 13.12
N PRO A 139 -0.54 24.28 13.43
CA PRO A 139 0.87 24.61 13.25
C PRO A 139 1.27 24.62 11.78
N THR A 140 2.19 25.50 11.44
CA THR A 140 2.88 25.45 10.14
C THR A 140 3.90 24.30 10.14
N ILE A 141 4.30 23.83 8.95
CA ILE A 141 5.36 22.81 8.82
C ILE A 141 6.66 23.24 9.50
N THR A 142 6.96 24.55 9.47
CA THR A 142 8.14 25.12 10.11
C THR A 142 8.09 24.98 11.64
N GLU A 143 6.93 25.17 12.23
CA GLU A 143 6.73 25.04 13.69
C GLU A 143 6.82 23.57 14.11
N LEU A 144 6.21 22.65 13.31
CA LEU A 144 6.34 21.21 13.54
C LEU A 144 7.80 20.73 13.44
N ALA A 145 8.52 21.18 12.41
CA ALA A 145 9.92 20.82 12.21
C ALA A 145 10.79 21.26 13.39
N LYS A 146 10.55 22.47 13.91
CA LYS A 146 11.22 22.99 15.11
C LYS A 146 10.86 22.19 16.37
N ALA A 147 9.58 21.86 16.56
CA ALA A 147 9.12 21.10 17.71
C ALA A 147 9.70 19.67 17.76
N LEU A 148 9.98 19.09 16.60
CA LEU A 148 10.53 17.74 16.44
C LEU A 148 12.05 17.69 16.32
N ASP A 149 12.71 18.86 16.21
CA ASP A 149 14.14 18.99 15.90
C ASP A 149 14.53 18.21 14.62
N MET A 150 13.75 18.43 13.55
CA MET A 150 13.90 17.74 12.26
C MET A 150 13.86 18.74 11.11
N LYS A 151 14.35 18.31 9.94
CA LYS A 151 14.23 19.10 8.69
C LYS A 151 12.77 19.13 8.23
N LYS A 152 12.37 20.25 7.61
CA LYS A 152 11.01 20.42 7.09
C LYS A 152 10.63 19.35 6.06
N GLU A 153 11.58 19.02 5.20
CA GLU A 153 11.43 18.04 4.13
C GLU A 153 11.12 16.65 4.71
N ASP A 154 11.80 16.25 5.78
CA ASP A 154 11.60 14.96 6.44
C ASP A 154 10.20 14.87 7.09
N VAL A 155 9.72 15.96 7.67
CA VAL A 155 8.39 16.03 8.30
C VAL A 155 7.30 15.94 7.22
N VAL A 156 7.42 16.70 6.12
CA VAL A 156 6.49 16.66 4.99
C VAL A 156 6.44 15.26 4.39
N PHE A 157 7.62 14.69 4.09
CA PHE A 157 7.75 13.38 3.49
C PHE A 157 7.16 12.27 4.37
N ALA A 158 7.34 12.37 5.69
CA ALA A 158 6.76 11.41 6.64
C ALA A 158 5.23 11.51 6.70
N LEU A 159 4.68 12.73 6.72
CA LEU A 159 3.23 12.96 6.74
C LEU A 159 2.55 12.50 5.44
N ASP A 160 3.18 12.78 4.29
CA ASP A 160 2.70 12.31 2.98
C ASP A 160 2.69 10.77 2.88
N ALA A 161 3.75 10.13 3.41
CA ALA A 161 3.91 8.68 3.33
C ALA A 161 2.83 7.90 4.09
N ILE A 162 2.17 8.48 5.08
CA ILE A 162 1.11 7.83 5.87
C ILE A 162 -0.30 8.18 5.37
N SER A 163 -0.42 9.06 4.37
CA SER A 163 -1.73 9.36 3.78
C SER A 163 -2.27 8.12 3.06
N ASP A 164 -3.55 7.83 3.28
CA ASP A 164 -4.19 6.71 2.61
C ASP A 164 -4.39 7.04 1.12
N PRO A 165 -4.15 6.06 0.22
CA PRO A 165 -4.41 6.25 -1.20
C PRO A 165 -5.91 6.43 -1.46
N VAL A 166 -6.25 7.37 -2.32
CA VAL A 166 -7.63 7.62 -2.76
C VAL A 166 -7.98 6.64 -3.89
N SER A 167 -9.19 6.12 -3.89
CA SER A 167 -9.67 5.26 -4.97
C SER A 167 -9.82 6.07 -6.26
N LEU A 168 -9.33 5.53 -7.39
CA LEU A 168 -9.58 6.14 -8.70
C LEU A 168 -11.07 6.15 -9.07
N TYR A 169 -11.85 5.25 -8.50
CA TYR A 169 -13.31 5.17 -8.69
C TYR A 169 -14.10 5.94 -7.63
N GLU A 170 -13.42 6.70 -6.76
CA GLU A 170 -14.11 7.56 -5.81
C GLU A 170 -14.84 8.69 -6.56
N PRO A 171 -16.16 8.86 -6.34
CA PRO A 171 -16.92 9.91 -7.00
C PRO A 171 -16.49 11.28 -6.45
N VAL A 172 -16.09 12.17 -7.35
CA VAL A 172 -15.75 13.56 -7.01
C VAL A 172 -16.98 14.43 -7.07
N TRP A 173 -17.87 14.15 -8.02
CA TRP A 173 -19.14 14.87 -8.19
C TRP A 173 -20.19 13.97 -8.87
N GLY A 174 -21.46 14.13 -8.51
CA GLY A 174 -22.62 13.46 -9.10
C GLY A 174 -23.28 12.46 -8.16
N GLU A 175 -24.57 12.18 -8.41
CA GLU A 175 -25.33 11.13 -7.75
C GLU A 175 -25.19 9.81 -8.54
N GLU A 176 -25.63 8.68 -7.96
CA GLU A 176 -25.56 7.33 -8.55
C GLU A 176 -25.98 7.31 -10.04
N GLY A 177 -25.04 6.92 -10.91
CA GLY A 177 -25.27 6.65 -12.34
C GLY A 177 -24.44 7.49 -13.32
N ASP A 178 -24.11 8.74 -13.00
CA ASP A 178 -23.32 9.66 -13.84
C ASP A 178 -22.22 10.38 -13.03
N ALA A 179 -21.71 9.72 -11.98
CA ALA A 179 -20.72 10.31 -11.10
C ALA A 179 -19.37 10.42 -11.79
N LEU A 180 -18.80 11.62 -11.85
CA LEU A 180 -17.41 11.85 -12.27
C LEU A 180 -16.47 11.29 -11.21
N CYS A 181 -15.63 10.32 -11.59
CA CYS A 181 -14.65 9.71 -10.72
C CYS A 181 -13.31 10.46 -10.76
N VAL A 182 -12.47 10.24 -9.76
CA VAL A 182 -11.07 10.76 -9.74
C VAL A 182 -10.33 10.36 -11.02
N MET A 183 -10.57 9.15 -11.55
CA MET A 183 -9.96 8.66 -12.78
C MET A 183 -10.26 9.54 -13.99
N ASP A 184 -11.46 10.12 -14.07
CA ASP A 184 -11.89 10.95 -15.20
C ASP A 184 -11.19 12.33 -15.20
N GLN A 185 -10.61 12.72 -14.06
CA GLN A 185 -9.84 13.97 -13.92
C GLN A 185 -8.33 13.77 -14.18
N VAL A 186 -7.86 12.53 -14.23
CA VAL A 186 -6.45 12.22 -14.48
C VAL A 186 -6.19 12.18 -15.98
N GLY A 187 -5.64 13.29 -16.52
CA GLY A 187 -5.24 13.36 -17.93
C GLY A 187 -3.99 12.52 -18.21
N ASP A 188 -3.98 11.86 -19.37
CA ASP A 188 -2.77 11.19 -19.87
C ASP A 188 -1.85 12.21 -20.55
N THR A 189 -0.78 12.62 -19.85
CA THR A 189 0.20 13.57 -20.35
C THR A 189 1.21 12.98 -21.34
N LYS A 190 1.26 11.63 -21.47
CA LYS A 190 2.20 10.93 -22.36
C LYS A 190 1.62 10.65 -23.75
N ASN A 191 0.31 10.40 -23.83
CA ASN A 191 -0.40 10.09 -25.06
C ASN A 191 -1.26 11.27 -25.51
N THR A 192 -0.63 12.42 -25.69
CA THR A 192 -1.30 13.60 -26.23
C THR A 192 -1.64 13.40 -27.71
N ASP A 193 -2.68 14.10 -28.21
CA ASP A 193 -3.06 14.09 -29.62
C ASP A 193 -1.87 14.45 -30.52
N GLU A 194 -1.01 15.37 -30.08
CA GLU A 194 0.20 15.75 -30.77
C GLU A 194 1.18 14.57 -30.93
N HIS A 195 1.37 13.78 -29.87
CA HIS A 195 2.24 12.60 -29.93
C HIS A 195 1.69 11.54 -30.91
N TRP A 196 0.40 11.33 -30.90
CA TRP A 196 -0.28 10.40 -31.82
C TRP A 196 -0.21 10.87 -33.27
N LEU A 197 -0.46 12.16 -33.54
CA LEU A 197 -0.30 12.77 -34.85
C LEU A 197 1.14 12.65 -35.38
N ASN A 198 2.12 12.92 -34.51
CA ASN A 198 3.54 12.76 -34.87
C ASN A 198 3.90 11.31 -35.19
N GLN A 199 3.30 10.31 -34.53
CA GLN A 199 3.50 8.90 -34.87
C GLN A 199 2.91 8.54 -36.25
N ILE A 200 1.73 9.06 -36.59
CA ILE A 200 1.12 8.84 -37.89
C ILE A 200 1.98 9.51 -38.97
N ALA A 201 2.33 10.78 -38.79
CA ALA A 201 3.17 11.51 -39.72
C ALA A 201 4.52 10.81 -39.94
N LEU A 202 5.14 10.29 -38.88
CA LEU A 202 6.38 9.52 -38.98
C LEU A 202 6.21 8.23 -39.78
N LYS A 203 5.11 7.48 -39.58
CA LYS A 203 4.81 6.27 -40.35
C LYS A 203 4.60 6.59 -41.84
N GLU A 204 3.88 7.65 -42.16
CA GLU A 204 3.68 8.11 -43.53
C GLU A 204 4.99 8.58 -44.15
N ALA A 205 5.80 9.34 -43.44
CA ALA A 205 7.11 9.78 -43.91
C ALA A 205 8.04 8.58 -44.23
N ILE A 206 8.08 7.57 -43.38
CA ILE A 206 8.85 6.34 -43.62
C ILE A 206 8.27 5.58 -44.82
N SER A 207 6.95 5.51 -44.98
CA SER A 207 6.32 4.82 -46.11
C SER A 207 6.57 5.49 -47.46
N SER A 208 6.84 6.79 -47.48
CA SER A 208 7.17 7.57 -48.70
C SER A 208 8.62 7.40 -49.19
N LEU A 209 9.51 6.82 -48.35
CA LEU A 209 10.89 6.55 -48.71
C LEU A 209 11.01 5.44 -49.76
N SER A 210 12.11 5.46 -50.55
CA SER A 210 12.42 4.34 -51.47
C SER A 210 12.73 3.06 -50.66
N GLU A 211 12.50 1.89 -51.25
CA GLU A 211 12.73 0.59 -50.59
C GLU A 211 14.16 0.42 -50.06
N ARG A 212 15.13 1.00 -50.74
CA ARG A 212 16.53 1.04 -50.28
C ARG A 212 16.71 1.86 -49.03
N GLU A 213 16.09 3.03 -48.96
CA GLU A 213 16.17 3.94 -47.83
C GLU A 213 15.39 3.37 -46.64
N LYS A 214 14.21 2.80 -46.83
CA LYS A 214 13.46 2.07 -45.82
C LYS A 214 14.32 1.01 -45.16
N ARG A 215 14.99 0.18 -45.96
CA ARG A 215 15.83 -0.90 -45.48
C ARG A 215 17.03 -0.37 -44.67
N ILE A 216 17.65 0.74 -45.09
CA ILE A 216 18.75 1.37 -44.36
C ILE A 216 18.23 1.92 -43.01
N VAL A 217 17.15 2.68 -43.02
CA VAL A 217 16.53 3.23 -41.81
C VAL A 217 16.13 2.11 -40.84
N HIS A 218 15.52 1.04 -41.33
CA HIS A 218 15.13 -0.11 -40.50
C HIS A 218 16.34 -0.75 -39.83
N MET A 219 17.40 -1.11 -40.60
CA MET A 219 18.61 -1.71 -40.04
C MET A 219 19.33 -0.82 -39.05
N ARG A 220 19.34 0.51 -39.30
CA ARG A 220 20.04 1.49 -38.44
C ARG A 220 19.30 1.78 -37.14
N PHE A 221 18.00 2.04 -37.19
CA PHE A 221 17.23 2.58 -36.06
C PHE A 221 16.36 1.54 -35.35
N PHE A 222 15.97 0.45 -36.00
CA PHE A 222 15.18 -0.61 -35.39
C PHE A 222 16.01 -1.85 -35.06
N GLU A 223 17.03 -2.17 -35.87
CA GLU A 223 17.93 -3.30 -35.57
C GLU A 223 19.23 -2.87 -34.87
N GLY A 224 19.50 -1.58 -34.74
CA GLY A 224 20.68 -1.04 -34.05
C GLY A 224 22.04 -1.29 -34.76
N ARG A 225 22.05 -1.63 -36.08
CA ARG A 225 23.27 -1.93 -36.83
C ARG A 225 24.11 -0.68 -37.08
N THR A 226 25.43 -0.86 -37.13
CA THR A 226 26.37 0.19 -37.54
C THR A 226 26.29 0.44 -39.05
N GLN A 227 26.74 1.61 -39.52
CA GLN A 227 26.77 1.92 -40.97
C GLN A 227 27.65 0.93 -41.76
N MET A 228 28.70 0.37 -41.15
CA MET A 228 29.55 -0.63 -41.78
C MET A 228 28.84 -1.99 -41.98
N GLU A 229 28.11 -2.42 -40.98
CA GLU A 229 27.31 -3.66 -41.04
C GLU A 229 26.18 -3.55 -42.07
N VAL A 230 25.50 -2.38 -42.10
CA VAL A 230 24.49 -2.11 -43.14
C VAL A 230 25.11 -2.09 -44.52
N ALA A 231 26.27 -1.45 -44.69
CA ALA A 231 27.02 -1.42 -45.97
C ALA A 231 27.33 -2.84 -46.47
N SER A 232 27.80 -3.71 -45.59
CA SER A 232 28.06 -5.12 -45.89
C SER A 232 26.77 -5.88 -46.25
N ALA A 233 25.67 -5.67 -45.52
CA ALA A 233 24.39 -6.36 -45.74
C ALA A 233 23.69 -6.01 -47.04
N ILE A 234 23.85 -4.78 -47.56
CA ILE A 234 23.23 -4.29 -48.82
C ILE A 234 24.23 -4.12 -49.95
N HIS A 235 25.48 -4.56 -49.77
CA HIS A 235 26.56 -4.57 -50.76
C HIS A 235 26.85 -3.20 -51.38
N ILE A 236 26.96 -2.14 -50.56
CA ILE A 236 27.38 -0.79 -50.97
C ILE A 236 28.44 -0.24 -50.05
N SER A 237 29.09 0.88 -50.42
CA SER A 237 30.09 1.49 -49.55
C SER A 237 29.46 2.17 -48.31
N GLN A 238 30.19 2.21 -47.21
CA GLN A 238 29.76 2.92 -45.99
C GLN A 238 29.45 4.41 -46.28
N ALA A 239 30.21 5.05 -47.14
CA ALA A 239 29.97 6.44 -47.57
C ALA A 239 28.60 6.62 -48.30
N GLN A 240 28.19 5.62 -49.08
CA GLN A 240 26.87 5.61 -49.72
C GLN A 240 25.75 5.41 -48.70
N VAL A 241 25.93 4.51 -47.71
CA VAL A 241 24.97 4.31 -46.59
C VAL A 241 24.78 5.62 -45.84
N SER A 242 25.87 6.31 -45.48
CA SER A 242 25.82 7.59 -44.77
C SER A 242 25.08 8.68 -45.54
N ARG A 243 25.29 8.77 -46.88
CA ARG A 243 24.58 9.75 -47.74
C ARG A 243 23.07 9.40 -47.82
N LEU A 244 22.70 8.14 -48.03
CA LEU A 244 21.33 7.71 -48.13
C LEU A 244 20.60 7.87 -46.79
N GLU A 245 21.24 7.54 -45.69
CA GLU A 245 20.72 7.75 -44.32
C GLU A 245 20.41 9.23 -44.07
N LYS A 246 21.37 10.11 -44.31
CA LYS A 246 21.19 11.58 -44.19
C LYS A 246 20.08 12.10 -45.11
N GLY A 247 20.00 11.62 -46.34
CA GLY A 247 18.94 12.00 -47.27
C GLY A 247 17.55 11.53 -46.83
N ALA A 248 17.46 10.31 -46.34
CA ALA A 248 16.23 9.77 -45.78
C ALA A 248 15.74 10.53 -44.55
N LEU A 249 16.65 10.82 -43.60
CA LEU A 249 16.33 11.60 -42.41
C LEU A 249 15.92 13.05 -42.75
N ALA A 250 16.55 13.66 -43.71
CA ALA A 250 16.18 15.01 -44.16
C ALA A 250 14.76 15.04 -44.77
N ARG A 251 14.37 13.99 -45.53
CA ARG A 251 13.01 13.86 -46.07
C ARG A 251 11.97 13.62 -44.97
N ILE A 252 12.26 12.72 -44.04
CA ILE A 252 11.38 12.48 -42.88
C ILE A 252 11.16 13.79 -42.12
N ARG A 253 12.27 14.52 -41.80
CA ARG A 253 12.20 15.80 -41.05
C ARG A 253 11.40 16.88 -41.77
N LYS A 254 11.30 16.83 -43.07
CA LYS A 254 10.54 17.80 -43.86
C LYS A 254 9.04 17.51 -43.86
N GLN A 255 8.64 16.28 -43.58
CA GLN A 255 7.25 15.83 -43.58
C GLN A 255 6.58 15.81 -42.20
N ILE A 256 7.39 15.87 -41.13
CA ILE A 256 6.96 16.03 -39.74
C ILE A 256 7.14 17.54 -39.36
#